data_c302d19ce1120e410e8f5ecbbffbd8c4
#
_entry.id   c302d19ce1120e410e8f5ecbbffbd8c4
#
_cell.length_a   1.000
_cell.length_b   1.000
_cell.length_c   1.000
_cell.angle_alpha   90.00
_cell.angle_beta   90.00
_cell.angle_gamma   90.00
#
_symmetry.space_group_name_H-M   'P 1'
#
loop_
_entity.id
_entity.type
_entity.pdbx_description
1 polymer ?
#
loop_
_entity_poly.entity_id
_entity_poly.type
_entity_poly.pdbx_seq_one_letter_code
_entity_poly.pdbx_strand_id
1 'polypeptide(L)'
;MRQCQTQTRRTRRGLSLAAVGAAALLLTGCASGDDAPGAWDRARTQLEEADSVRMVTELRSEAPSNGRAVPDSVDISGPVDGSSMRYVSVYQDDGLITRDESRIVDGTAYSRFTVERAGASGEDRPAYVERWTATPYESDPRATGMGAMVSSLLGSLPESGGLDDVEADADGIRRSGQDAIRYVLDEPVSGPQEGVALTAFTVSKEDGRLLTVETESAGTKAVVTLSEMGEVDPVQAPPADEVLKQDG
;
A
#
# COMPACT_ATOMS: atom_id res chain seq x y z
N MET A 1 22.83 -21.86 76.49
CA MET A 1 21.87 -22.99 76.78
C MET A 1 21.47 -23.60 75.43
N ARG A 2 21.93 -24.80 75.27
CA ARG A 2 21.28 -26.04 74.78
C ARG A 2 20.79 -25.94 73.34
N GLN A 3 21.42 -26.62 72.47
CA GLN A 3 21.41 -28.01 72.04
C GLN A 3 20.58 -28.15 70.79
N CYS A 4 21.23 -28.57 69.68
CA CYS A 4 21.29 -29.99 69.23
C CYS A 4 19.95 -30.38 68.61
N GLN A 5 19.87 -30.95 67.49
CA GLN A 5 20.40 -32.17 66.86
C GLN A 5 19.87 -32.24 65.42
N THR A 6 20.67 -32.47 64.44
CA THR A 6 21.03 -33.77 63.82
C THR A 6 19.89 -34.58 63.15
N GLN A 7 20.31 -35.01 61.98
CA GLN A 7 19.96 -36.26 61.26
C GLN A 7 18.84 -36.13 60.19
N THR A 8 18.87 -36.78 59.10
CA THR A 8 19.78 -37.72 58.37
C THR A 8 19.21 -37.95 56.98
N ARG A 9 20.11 -38.09 56.01
CA ARG A 9 20.08 -38.98 54.86
C ARG A 9 18.72 -39.49 54.30
N ARG A 10 18.49 -39.35 52.99
CA ARG A 10 18.49 -40.49 52.07
C ARG A 10 18.40 -40.06 50.60
N THR A 11 19.41 -40.50 49.90
CA THR A 11 19.52 -40.78 48.46
C THR A 11 18.24 -41.35 47.82
N ARG A 12 17.94 -40.92 46.55
CA ARG A 12 17.79 -41.82 45.41
C ARG A 12 17.45 -41.05 44.14
N ARG A 13 18.36 -41.20 43.16
CA ARG A 13 18.18 -41.60 41.78
C ARG A 13 17.07 -40.86 41.03
N GLY A 14 17.38 -39.92 40.14
CA GLY A 14 17.67 -40.36 38.74
C GLY A 14 16.43 -40.21 37.92
N LEU A 15 16.40 -39.18 37.11
CA LEU A 15 15.79 -39.28 35.77
C LEU A 15 16.32 -38.08 34.96
N SER A 16 17.14 -38.42 34.01
CA SER A 16 17.59 -37.53 32.94
C SER A 16 16.40 -37.12 32.11
N LEU A 17 16.00 -35.87 32.14
CA LEU A 17 15.12 -35.29 31.13
C LEU A 17 15.99 -34.51 30.17
N ALA A 18 16.11 -35.04 28.98
CA ALA A 18 16.73 -34.41 27.84
C ALA A 18 16.04 -33.08 27.57
N ALA A 19 16.76 -32.00 27.79
CA ALA A 19 16.38 -30.65 27.30
C ALA A 19 16.54 -30.71 25.79
N VAL A 20 15.43 -30.85 25.09
CA VAL A 20 15.33 -30.52 23.66
C VAL A 20 15.48 -29.01 23.57
N GLY A 21 16.68 -28.58 23.29
CA GLY A 21 16.98 -27.19 22.93
C GLY A 21 16.32 -26.90 21.59
N ALA A 22 15.18 -26.21 21.61
CA ALA A 22 14.70 -25.48 20.46
C ALA A 22 15.74 -24.37 20.18
N ALA A 23 16.67 -24.66 19.27
CA ALA A 23 17.48 -23.65 18.65
C ALA A 23 16.54 -22.79 17.80
N ALA A 24 16.00 -21.75 18.39
CA ALA A 24 15.48 -20.61 17.62
C ALA A 24 16.69 -20.07 16.85
N LEU A 25 16.80 -20.48 15.60
CA LEU A 25 17.63 -19.80 14.61
C LEU A 25 17.04 -18.40 14.46
N LEU A 26 17.54 -17.49 15.29
CA LEU A 26 17.46 -16.07 14.99
C LEU A 26 18.28 -15.91 13.71
N LEU A 27 17.59 -16.00 12.59
CA LEU A 27 18.06 -15.42 11.33
C LEU A 27 18.09 -13.91 11.55
N THR A 28 19.11 -13.43 12.24
CA THR A 28 19.59 -12.08 12.07
C THR A 28 20.19 -12.06 10.69
N GLY A 29 19.32 -11.96 9.68
CA GLY A 29 19.72 -11.54 8.37
C GLY A 29 20.31 -10.13 8.55
N CYS A 30 21.64 -10.05 8.59
CA CYS A 30 22.29 -8.83 8.18
C CYS A 30 21.67 -8.51 6.82
N ALA A 31 20.93 -7.42 6.72
CA ALA A 31 20.55 -6.84 5.45
C ALA A 31 21.86 -6.32 4.83
N SER A 32 22.66 -7.21 4.28
CA SER A 32 23.56 -6.93 3.18
C SER A 32 22.63 -6.40 2.11
N GLY A 33 22.80 -5.14 1.73
CA GLY A 33 21.90 -4.50 0.76
C GLY A 33 21.70 -5.46 -0.41
N ASP A 34 20.47 -5.97 -0.55
CA ASP A 34 20.13 -6.80 -1.67
C ASP A 34 20.42 -5.97 -2.94
N ASP A 35 20.84 -6.62 -3.98
CA ASP A 35 20.86 -6.01 -5.30
C ASP A 35 19.42 -5.65 -5.73
N ALA A 36 19.30 -4.78 -6.69
CA ALA A 36 17.99 -4.31 -7.14
C ALA A 36 17.07 -5.46 -7.58
N PRO A 37 17.54 -6.50 -8.33
CA PRO A 37 16.72 -7.66 -8.69
C PRO A 37 16.15 -8.40 -7.50
N GLY A 38 16.98 -8.79 -6.54
CA GLY A 38 16.54 -9.54 -5.37
C GLY A 38 15.60 -8.73 -4.45
N ALA A 39 15.81 -7.41 -4.35
CA ALA A 39 14.92 -6.51 -3.63
C ALA A 39 13.56 -6.39 -4.32
N TRP A 40 13.56 -6.29 -5.65
CA TRP A 40 12.36 -6.22 -6.48
C TRP A 40 11.50 -7.47 -6.36
N ASP A 41 12.09 -8.63 -6.56
CA ASP A 41 11.39 -9.92 -6.52
C ASP A 41 10.70 -10.17 -5.18
N ARG A 42 11.41 -9.87 -4.09
CA ARG A 42 10.84 -10.01 -2.74
C ARG A 42 9.69 -9.03 -2.52
N ALA A 43 9.89 -7.76 -2.87
CA ALA A 43 8.89 -6.72 -2.68
C ALA A 43 7.64 -6.96 -3.51
N ARG A 44 7.81 -7.45 -4.75
CA ARG A 44 6.73 -7.87 -5.63
C ARG A 44 5.91 -9.03 -5.04
N THR A 45 6.60 -10.09 -4.59
CA THR A 45 5.95 -11.25 -3.95
C THR A 45 5.12 -10.83 -2.72
N GLN A 46 5.66 -9.96 -1.87
CA GLN A 46 4.93 -9.47 -0.70
C GLN A 46 3.68 -8.67 -1.06
N LEU A 47 3.71 -7.90 -2.16
CA LEU A 47 2.53 -7.19 -2.64
C LEU A 47 1.50 -8.15 -3.25
N GLU A 48 1.92 -9.21 -3.93
CA GLU A 48 1.05 -10.26 -4.46
C GLU A 48 0.33 -11.04 -3.35
N GLU A 49 0.98 -11.22 -2.20
CA GLU A 49 0.47 -11.97 -1.05
C GLU A 49 -0.29 -11.09 -0.03
N ALA A 50 -0.34 -9.78 -0.25
CA ALA A 50 -0.98 -8.87 0.70
C ALA A 50 -2.50 -9.06 0.74
N ASP A 51 -3.08 -9.19 1.93
CA ASP A 51 -4.53 -9.31 2.14
C ASP A 51 -5.28 -7.98 1.97
N SER A 52 -4.58 -6.88 2.21
CA SER A 52 -5.10 -5.51 2.04
C SER A 52 -3.96 -4.54 1.72
N VAL A 53 -4.27 -3.43 1.09
CA VAL A 53 -3.27 -2.40 0.77
C VAL A 53 -3.92 -1.05 0.55
N ARG A 54 -3.16 0.01 0.78
CA ARG A 54 -3.47 1.36 0.33
C ARG A 54 -2.47 1.80 -0.73
N MET A 55 -2.97 2.28 -1.85
CA MET A 55 -2.20 2.82 -2.97
C MET A 55 -2.56 4.28 -3.19
N VAL A 56 -1.56 5.15 -3.21
CA VAL A 56 -1.72 6.55 -3.60
C VAL A 56 -0.90 6.78 -4.86
N THR A 57 -1.57 7.12 -5.95
CA THR A 57 -0.95 7.45 -7.23
C THR A 57 -0.93 8.96 -7.42
N GLU A 58 0.25 9.54 -7.58
CA GLU A 58 0.44 10.93 -7.99
C GLU A 58 0.82 10.95 -9.47
N LEU A 59 0.10 11.73 -10.27
CA LEU A 59 0.32 11.88 -11.70
C LEU A 59 0.98 13.23 -11.99
N ARG A 60 2.06 13.21 -12.76
CA ARG A 60 2.74 14.42 -13.26
C ARG A 60 2.78 14.33 -14.79
N SER A 61 1.87 15.01 -15.44
CA SER A 61 1.82 15.08 -16.89
C SER A 61 2.44 16.38 -17.38
N GLU A 62 3.37 16.26 -18.31
CA GLU A 62 3.90 17.41 -19.06
C GLU A 62 3.04 17.72 -20.30
N ALA A 63 2.16 16.79 -20.68
CA ALA A 63 1.28 16.93 -21.83
C ALA A 63 -0.02 17.66 -21.44
N PRO A 64 -0.52 18.58 -22.28
CA PRO A 64 -1.83 19.15 -22.06
C PRO A 64 -2.88 18.05 -22.11
N SER A 65 -3.71 17.95 -21.07
CA SER A 65 -4.84 17.03 -21.05
C SER A 65 -5.74 17.32 -22.26
N ASN A 66 -6.08 16.30 -23.03
CA ASN A 66 -6.97 16.41 -24.21
C ASN A 66 -8.42 16.77 -23.82
N GLY A 67 -8.60 17.77 -22.95
CA GLY A 67 -9.91 18.27 -22.49
C GLY A 67 -10.59 17.37 -21.44
N ARG A 68 -9.95 16.29 -21.00
CA ARG A 68 -10.38 15.52 -19.82
C ARG A 68 -9.56 15.93 -18.61
N ALA A 69 -10.22 16.28 -17.53
CA ALA A 69 -9.55 16.48 -16.26
C ALA A 69 -8.90 15.15 -15.83
N VAL A 70 -7.57 15.17 -15.66
CA VAL A 70 -6.82 14.05 -15.09
C VAL A 70 -6.64 14.37 -13.60
N PRO A 71 -6.94 13.46 -12.67
CA PRO A 71 -6.70 13.71 -11.26
C PRO A 71 -5.21 13.92 -10.98
N ASP A 72 -4.87 14.88 -10.11
CA ASP A 72 -3.51 15.07 -9.62
C ASP A 72 -3.07 13.89 -8.73
N SER A 73 -4.02 13.33 -7.99
CA SER A 73 -3.79 12.11 -7.23
C SER A 73 -5.03 11.24 -7.11
N VAL A 74 -4.77 9.94 -6.94
CA VAL A 74 -5.77 8.91 -6.69
C VAL A 74 -5.34 8.11 -5.47
N ASP A 75 -6.20 8.00 -4.45
CA ASP A 75 -5.99 7.21 -3.23
C ASP A 75 -7.02 6.08 -3.19
N ILE A 76 -6.53 4.84 -3.22
CA ILE A 76 -7.37 3.64 -3.20
C ILE A 76 -6.94 2.78 -2.03
N SER A 77 -7.89 2.26 -1.27
CA SER A 77 -7.59 1.37 -0.14
C SER A 77 -8.71 0.36 0.10
N GLY A 78 -8.32 -0.81 0.60
CA GLY A 78 -9.25 -1.86 0.98
C GLY A 78 -8.64 -3.25 0.98
N PRO A 79 -9.43 -4.27 1.38
CA PRO A 79 -9.08 -5.66 1.25
C PRO A 79 -8.96 -6.09 -0.22
N VAL A 80 -7.96 -6.95 -0.51
CA VAL A 80 -7.69 -7.45 -1.87
C VAL A 80 -8.81 -8.37 -2.37
N ASP A 81 -9.57 -9.01 -1.47
CA ASP A 81 -10.72 -9.85 -1.81
C ASP A 81 -11.89 -9.06 -2.42
N GLY A 82 -11.83 -7.73 -2.40
CA GLY A 82 -12.83 -6.84 -2.95
C GLY A 82 -14.11 -6.69 -2.11
N SER A 83 -14.11 -7.19 -0.87
CA SER A 83 -15.27 -7.07 0.04
C SER A 83 -15.67 -5.63 0.32
N SER A 84 -14.71 -4.73 0.33
CA SER A 84 -14.93 -3.29 0.42
C SER A 84 -13.78 -2.51 -0.20
N MET A 85 -14.03 -1.27 -0.64
CA MET A 85 -13.01 -0.41 -1.24
C MET A 85 -13.35 1.06 -1.01
N ARG A 86 -12.33 1.86 -0.75
CA ARG A 86 -12.40 3.32 -0.78
C ARG A 86 -11.56 3.84 -1.94
N TYR A 87 -12.12 4.78 -2.68
CA TYR A 87 -11.48 5.46 -3.80
C TYR A 87 -11.64 6.96 -3.66
N VAL A 88 -10.57 7.73 -3.77
CA VAL A 88 -10.59 9.20 -3.74
C VAL A 88 -9.76 9.75 -4.89
N SER A 89 -10.38 10.50 -5.78
CA SER A 89 -9.67 11.33 -6.76
C SER A 89 -9.57 12.76 -6.28
N VAL A 90 -8.43 13.37 -6.47
CA VAL A 90 -8.18 14.78 -6.15
C VAL A 90 -7.79 15.52 -7.42
N TYR A 91 -8.44 16.64 -7.66
CA TYR A 91 -8.16 17.56 -8.76
C TYR A 91 -7.83 18.92 -8.18
N GLN A 92 -6.81 19.58 -8.70
CA GLN A 92 -6.46 20.95 -8.33
C GLN A 92 -6.55 21.84 -9.57
N ASP A 93 -7.39 22.85 -9.52
CA ASP A 93 -7.57 23.81 -10.58
C ASP A 93 -7.92 25.19 -10.02
N ASP A 94 -7.28 26.26 -10.50
CA ASP A 94 -7.53 27.66 -10.15
C ASP A 94 -7.68 27.94 -8.63
N GLY A 95 -6.87 27.26 -7.80
CA GLY A 95 -6.91 27.42 -6.35
C GLY A 95 -8.10 26.73 -5.68
N LEU A 96 -8.79 25.85 -6.39
CA LEU A 96 -9.79 24.94 -5.86
C LEU A 96 -9.22 23.53 -5.80
N ILE A 97 -9.58 22.80 -4.76
CA ILE A 97 -9.32 21.37 -4.60
C ILE A 97 -10.66 20.65 -4.65
N THR A 98 -10.83 19.83 -5.65
CA THR A 98 -12.00 18.98 -5.81
C THR A 98 -11.64 17.56 -5.39
N ARG A 99 -12.50 16.93 -4.58
CA ARG A 99 -12.38 15.54 -4.16
C ARG A 99 -13.63 14.77 -4.54
N ASP A 100 -13.42 13.71 -5.29
CA ASP A 100 -14.43 12.70 -5.57
C ASP A 100 -14.14 11.49 -4.69
N GLU A 101 -15.00 11.19 -3.72
CA GLU A 101 -14.85 10.04 -2.83
C GLU A 101 -15.94 9.02 -3.13
N SER A 102 -15.52 7.78 -3.33
CA SER A 102 -16.41 6.62 -3.47
C SER A 102 -16.04 5.55 -2.45
N ARG A 103 -17.06 4.88 -1.89
CA ARG A 103 -16.91 3.71 -1.03
C ARG A 103 -17.80 2.60 -1.57
N ILE A 104 -17.23 1.42 -1.71
CA ILE A 104 -17.98 0.22 -2.08
C ILE A 104 -18.04 -0.65 -0.84
N VAL A 105 -19.25 -0.92 -0.36
CA VAL A 105 -19.47 -1.71 0.86
C VAL A 105 -20.74 -2.52 0.65
N ASP A 106 -20.68 -3.83 0.87
CA ASP A 106 -21.83 -4.75 0.80
C ASP A 106 -22.69 -4.59 -0.45
N GLY A 107 -22.05 -4.48 -1.63
CA GLY A 107 -22.74 -4.34 -2.92
C GLY A 107 -23.40 -2.97 -3.13
N THR A 108 -23.05 -1.97 -2.34
CA THR A 108 -23.51 -0.59 -2.49
C THR A 108 -22.35 0.34 -2.75
N ALA A 109 -22.44 1.17 -3.76
CA ALA A 109 -21.53 2.26 -4.02
C ALA A 109 -22.07 3.54 -3.40
N TYR A 110 -21.31 4.12 -2.51
CA TYR A 110 -21.55 5.43 -1.92
C TYR A 110 -20.62 6.43 -2.58
N SER A 111 -21.12 7.56 -3.05
CA SER A 111 -20.29 8.61 -3.66
C SER A 111 -20.60 9.97 -3.08
N ARG A 112 -19.57 10.79 -2.96
CA ARG A 112 -19.63 12.15 -2.45
C ARG A 112 -18.61 13.03 -3.17
N PHE A 113 -19.02 14.25 -3.45
CA PHE A 113 -18.20 15.29 -4.05
C PHE A 113 -17.93 16.40 -3.04
N THR A 114 -16.70 16.92 -3.00
CA THR A 114 -16.31 18.02 -2.10
C THR A 114 -15.44 19.01 -2.85
N VAL A 115 -15.70 20.29 -2.68
CA VAL A 115 -14.86 21.37 -3.21
C VAL A 115 -14.33 22.20 -2.04
N GLU A 116 -13.03 22.37 -2.00
CA GLU A 116 -12.32 23.18 -1.00
C GLU A 116 -11.48 24.25 -1.68
N ARG A 117 -11.18 25.33 -0.97
CA ARG A 117 -10.24 26.33 -1.47
C ARG A 117 -8.82 25.95 -1.06
N ALA A 118 -7.88 25.96 -2.01
CA ALA A 118 -6.47 25.67 -1.72
C ALA A 118 -5.91 26.70 -0.71
N GLY A 119 -5.17 26.19 0.30
CA GLY A 119 -4.58 27.03 1.34
C GLY A 119 -5.53 27.44 2.47
N ALA A 120 -6.77 26.99 2.47
CA ALA A 120 -7.69 27.16 3.60
C ALA A 120 -7.15 26.39 4.83
N SER A 121 -6.99 27.09 5.96
CA SER A 121 -6.50 26.49 7.21
C SER A 121 -7.60 26.49 8.28
N GLY A 122 -7.85 25.31 8.83
CA GLY A 122 -8.49 25.06 10.12
C GLY A 122 -9.97 25.46 10.31
N GLU A 123 -10.36 26.68 10.09
CA GLU A 123 -11.75 27.18 10.25
C GLU A 123 -12.49 27.44 8.93
N ASP A 124 -11.77 27.44 7.82
CA ASP A 124 -12.37 27.58 6.51
C ASP A 124 -13.02 26.26 6.10
N ARG A 125 -14.33 26.21 6.23
CA ARG A 125 -15.13 25.06 5.78
C ARG A 125 -14.94 24.85 4.27
N PRO A 126 -15.06 23.59 3.78
CA PRO A 126 -15.10 23.33 2.35
C PRO A 126 -16.11 24.27 1.70
N ALA A 127 -15.77 24.81 0.53
CA ALA A 127 -16.64 25.71 -0.21
C ALA A 127 -17.97 25.03 -0.56
N TYR A 128 -17.95 23.71 -0.70
CA TYR A 128 -19.12 22.88 -0.96
C TYR A 128 -18.86 21.43 -0.51
N VAL A 129 -19.83 20.82 0.14
CA VAL A 129 -19.84 19.39 0.49
C VAL A 129 -21.18 18.81 0.09
N GLU A 130 -21.15 17.86 -0.82
CA GLU A 130 -22.33 17.10 -1.19
C GLU A 130 -22.62 16.01 -0.16
N ARG A 131 -23.88 15.66 0.05
CA ARG A 131 -24.25 14.50 0.85
C ARG A 131 -23.95 13.24 0.05
N TRP A 132 -23.72 12.13 0.75
CA TRP A 132 -23.54 10.85 0.12
C TRP A 132 -24.76 10.43 -0.68
N THR A 133 -24.52 9.94 -1.88
CA THR A 133 -25.51 9.20 -2.68
C THR A 133 -25.20 7.72 -2.60
N ALA A 134 -26.22 6.87 -2.57
CA ALA A 134 -26.07 5.43 -2.55
C ALA A 134 -26.72 4.83 -3.80
N THR A 135 -25.98 3.97 -4.49
CA THR A 135 -26.48 3.25 -5.68
C THR A 135 -26.08 1.78 -5.58
N PRO A 136 -26.89 0.83 -6.10
CA PRO A 136 -26.46 -0.55 -6.22
C PRO A 136 -25.14 -0.65 -6.99
N TYR A 137 -24.22 -1.44 -6.50
CA TYR A 137 -22.95 -1.73 -7.18
C TYR A 137 -23.07 -3.07 -7.89
N GLU A 138 -23.26 -3.02 -9.21
CA GLU A 138 -23.53 -4.20 -10.03
C GLU A 138 -22.26 -4.83 -10.63
N SER A 139 -21.09 -4.19 -10.46
CA SER A 139 -19.83 -4.72 -10.97
C SER A 139 -19.33 -5.88 -10.11
N ASP A 140 -18.66 -6.84 -10.74
CA ASP A 140 -17.97 -7.91 -10.01
C ASP A 140 -16.81 -7.31 -9.16
N PRO A 141 -16.85 -7.42 -7.83
CA PRO A 141 -15.78 -6.89 -6.99
C PRO A 141 -14.40 -7.46 -7.33
N ARG A 142 -14.33 -8.69 -7.86
CA ARG A 142 -13.07 -9.31 -8.28
C ARG A 142 -12.49 -8.67 -9.53
N ALA A 143 -13.34 -8.12 -10.39
CA ALA A 143 -12.90 -7.45 -11.63
C ALA A 143 -12.57 -5.97 -11.43
N THR A 144 -13.09 -5.34 -10.38
CA THR A 144 -13.01 -3.88 -10.17
C THR A 144 -12.55 -3.47 -8.77
N GLY A 145 -12.40 -4.43 -7.85
CA GLY A 145 -11.96 -4.21 -6.46
C GLY A 145 -10.45 -4.01 -6.34
N MET A 146 -9.99 -3.92 -5.09
CA MET A 146 -8.58 -3.68 -4.76
C MET A 146 -7.64 -4.73 -5.37
N GLY A 147 -8.04 -6.02 -5.39
CA GLY A 147 -7.25 -7.09 -6.02
C GLY A 147 -7.05 -6.88 -7.52
N ALA A 148 -8.06 -6.37 -8.23
CA ALA A 148 -7.92 -6.03 -9.64
C ALA A 148 -6.94 -4.87 -9.84
N MET A 149 -6.94 -3.87 -8.94
CA MET A 149 -6.01 -2.74 -9.00
C MET A 149 -4.56 -3.20 -8.74
N VAL A 150 -4.33 -4.03 -7.72
CA VAL A 150 -3.02 -4.64 -7.45
C VAL A 150 -2.55 -5.48 -8.64
N SER A 151 -3.41 -6.33 -9.19
CA SER A 151 -3.09 -7.16 -10.36
C SER A 151 -2.77 -6.31 -11.59
N SER A 152 -3.50 -5.21 -11.80
CA SER A 152 -3.24 -4.28 -12.89
C SER A 152 -1.89 -3.56 -12.73
N LEU A 153 -1.58 -3.11 -11.51
CA LEU A 153 -0.28 -2.52 -11.20
C LEU A 153 0.83 -3.52 -11.48
N LEU A 154 0.76 -4.72 -10.90
CA LEU A 154 1.77 -5.77 -11.07
C LEU A 154 1.91 -6.21 -12.54
N GLY A 155 0.81 -6.28 -13.28
CA GLY A 155 0.82 -6.60 -14.71
C GLY A 155 1.44 -5.51 -15.60
N SER A 156 1.53 -4.27 -15.11
CA SER A 156 2.19 -3.17 -15.82
C SER A 156 3.68 -3.03 -15.48
N LEU A 157 4.17 -3.77 -14.48
CA LEU A 157 5.55 -3.70 -13.99
C LEU A 157 6.35 -4.94 -14.42
N PRO A 158 7.69 -4.88 -14.43
CA PRO A 158 8.54 -6.03 -14.71
C PRO A 158 8.17 -7.23 -13.81
N GLU A 159 8.12 -8.43 -14.40
CA GLU A 159 7.92 -9.68 -13.66
C GLU A 159 9.13 -10.00 -12.77
N SER A 160 9.01 -11.01 -11.91
CA SER A 160 10.15 -11.56 -11.16
C SER A 160 11.24 -12.01 -12.12
N GLY A 161 12.50 -11.69 -11.81
CA GLY A 161 13.64 -11.88 -12.72
C GLY A 161 13.71 -10.84 -13.84
N GLY A 162 12.73 -9.97 -13.99
CA GLY A 162 12.73 -8.94 -15.04
C GLY A 162 13.77 -7.83 -14.88
N LEU A 163 14.46 -7.79 -13.75
CA LEU A 163 15.56 -6.86 -13.46
C LEU A 163 16.94 -7.53 -13.38
N ASP A 164 17.07 -8.83 -13.70
CA ASP A 164 18.31 -9.60 -13.47
C ASP A 164 19.55 -9.00 -14.17
N ASP A 165 19.38 -8.41 -15.34
CA ASP A 165 20.45 -7.81 -16.12
C ASP A 165 20.41 -6.26 -16.09
N VAL A 166 19.70 -5.67 -15.13
CA VAL A 166 19.49 -4.22 -15.04
C VAL A 166 20.39 -3.61 -13.97
N GLU A 167 21.21 -2.64 -14.35
CA GLU A 167 21.99 -1.84 -13.42
C GLU A 167 21.09 -0.81 -12.73
N ALA A 168 21.36 -0.56 -11.44
CA ALA A 168 20.62 0.41 -10.65
C ALA A 168 21.48 1.07 -9.59
N ASP A 169 21.32 2.36 -9.41
CA ASP A 169 21.87 3.10 -8.26
C ASP A 169 21.00 2.91 -7.04
N ALA A 170 21.61 2.58 -5.90
CA ALA A 170 20.94 2.33 -4.64
C ALA A 170 21.24 3.42 -3.62
N ASP A 171 20.22 4.18 -3.22
CA ASP A 171 20.31 5.26 -2.24
C ASP A 171 19.54 4.93 -0.95
N GLY A 172 20.23 5.05 0.18
CA GLY A 172 19.57 5.01 1.49
C GLY A 172 18.80 6.30 1.74
N ILE A 173 17.51 6.21 1.92
CA ILE A 173 16.63 7.35 2.16
C ILE A 173 15.75 7.13 3.39
N ARG A 174 15.01 8.17 3.79
CA ARG A 174 13.93 8.06 4.75
C ARG A 174 12.60 8.36 4.09
N ARG A 175 11.64 7.41 4.13
CA ARG A 175 10.33 7.54 3.50
C ARG A 175 9.23 7.25 4.52
N SER A 176 8.24 8.13 4.65
CA SER A 176 7.12 7.95 5.61
C SER A 176 7.57 7.65 7.05
N GLY A 177 8.71 8.23 7.48
CA GLY A 177 9.25 8.03 8.82
C GLY A 177 10.09 6.77 9.04
N GLN A 178 10.22 5.89 8.05
CA GLN A 178 11.01 4.66 8.11
C GLN A 178 12.25 4.72 7.19
N ASP A 179 13.27 3.93 7.52
CA ASP A 179 14.47 3.80 6.71
C ASP A 179 14.16 2.92 5.48
N ALA A 180 14.63 3.35 4.33
CA ALA A 180 14.32 2.73 3.04
C ALA A 180 15.54 2.73 2.12
N ILE A 181 15.48 1.93 1.06
CA ILE A 181 16.43 1.96 -0.04
C ILE A 181 15.64 2.30 -1.30
N ARG A 182 16.07 3.34 -2.02
CA ARG A 182 15.55 3.67 -3.34
C ARG A 182 16.53 3.18 -4.38
N TYR A 183 16.02 2.40 -5.32
CA TYR A 183 16.75 1.92 -6.49
C TYR A 183 16.31 2.74 -7.70
N VAL A 184 17.24 3.37 -8.39
CA VAL A 184 17.02 4.11 -9.64
C VAL A 184 17.63 3.28 -10.75
N LEU A 185 16.81 2.85 -11.70
CA LEU A 185 17.28 2.04 -12.82
C LEU A 185 18.01 2.91 -13.82
N ASP A 186 19.14 2.43 -14.35
CA ASP A 186 19.92 3.14 -15.36
C ASP A 186 19.12 3.34 -16.65
N GLU A 187 18.28 2.36 -16.98
CA GLU A 187 17.34 2.41 -18.10
C GLU A 187 15.92 2.01 -17.65
N PRO A 188 14.86 2.68 -18.17
CA PRO A 188 13.50 2.30 -17.88
C PRO A 188 13.17 0.88 -18.36
N VAL A 189 12.56 0.06 -17.51
CA VAL A 189 12.24 -1.34 -17.80
C VAL A 189 10.72 -1.51 -17.95
N SER A 190 10.28 -1.94 -19.12
CA SER A 190 8.87 -2.19 -19.40
C SER A 190 8.41 -3.52 -18.81
N GLY A 191 7.18 -3.51 -18.27
CA GLY A 191 6.47 -4.72 -17.91
C GLY A 191 5.80 -5.38 -19.14
N PRO A 192 5.01 -6.44 -18.91
CA PRO A 192 4.28 -7.12 -19.97
C PRO A 192 3.26 -6.24 -20.70
N GLN A 193 2.73 -5.24 -20.04
CA GLN A 193 1.83 -4.26 -20.67
C GLN A 193 2.66 -3.17 -21.35
N GLU A 194 2.44 -3.01 -22.66
CA GLU A 194 3.14 -1.99 -23.45
C GLU A 194 2.82 -0.58 -22.94
N GLY A 195 3.82 0.28 -22.97
CA GLY A 195 3.68 1.72 -22.77
C GLY A 195 3.88 2.21 -21.34
N VAL A 196 4.10 1.34 -20.36
CA VAL A 196 4.50 1.71 -19.00
C VAL A 196 5.88 1.14 -18.71
N ALA A 197 6.79 1.96 -18.22
CA ALA A 197 8.13 1.52 -17.85
C ALA A 197 8.44 1.92 -16.39
N LEU A 198 9.02 1.00 -15.63
CA LEU A 198 9.56 1.22 -14.30
C LEU A 198 10.87 2.02 -14.43
N THR A 199 10.99 3.11 -13.67
CA THR A 199 12.20 3.96 -13.65
C THR A 199 12.91 3.90 -12.30
N ALA A 200 12.15 3.71 -11.21
CA ALA A 200 12.70 3.55 -9.88
C ALA A 200 11.69 2.83 -8.96
N PHE A 201 12.20 2.24 -7.88
CA PHE A 201 11.37 1.71 -6.82
C PHE A 201 12.04 1.90 -5.45
N THR A 202 11.24 1.86 -4.40
CA THR A 202 11.73 2.02 -3.02
C THR A 202 11.20 0.89 -2.16
N VAL A 203 12.07 0.29 -1.37
CA VAL A 203 11.70 -0.75 -0.41
C VAL A 203 12.06 -0.35 1.02
N SER A 204 11.33 -0.84 1.98
CA SER A 204 11.64 -0.72 3.41
C SER A 204 12.91 -1.51 3.74
N LYS A 205 13.81 -0.92 4.55
CA LYS A 205 15.00 -1.64 5.07
C LYS A 205 14.64 -2.68 6.13
N GLU A 206 13.52 -2.51 6.80
CA GLU A 206 13.12 -3.35 7.91
C GLU A 206 12.63 -4.73 7.43
N ASP A 207 11.79 -4.74 6.42
CA ASP A 207 11.07 -5.94 5.97
C ASP A 207 11.09 -6.16 4.46
N GLY A 208 11.67 -5.25 3.68
CA GLY A 208 11.76 -5.34 2.23
C GLY A 208 10.45 -5.03 1.49
N ARG A 209 9.41 -4.53 2.18
CA ARG A 209 8.14 -4.17 1.55
C ARG A 209 8.32 -3.07 0.51
N LEU A 210 7.56 -3.17 -0.58
CA LEU A 210 7.50 -2.12 -1.59
C LEU A 210 6.80 -0.88 -1.01
N LEU A 211 7.48 0.26 -1.07
CA LEU A 211 6.95 1.54 -0.58
C LEU A 211 6.54 2.48 -1.71
N THR A 212 7.33 2.50 -2.79
CA THR A 212 6.99 3.31 -3.97
C THR A 212 7.43 2.62 -5.24
N VAL A 213 6.67 2.92 -6.30
CA VAL A 213 7.00 2.60 -7.68
C VAL A 213 6.93 3.88 -8.49
N GLU A 214 7.97 4.19 -9.24
CA GLU A 214 8.03 5.31 -10.15
C GLU A 214 7.98 4.79 -11.59
N THR A 215 7.03 5.25 -12.36
CA THR A 215 6.84 4.80 -13.74
C THR A 215 6.74 5.97 -14.70
N GLU A 216 7.04 5.69 -15.96
CA GLU A 216 6.88 6.62 -17.06
C GLU A 216 6.07 5.98 -18.20
N SER A 217 5.14 6.75 -18.77
CA SER A 217 4.33 6.33 -19.91
C SER A 217 3.96 7.53 -20.76
N ALA A 218 4.36 7.53 -22.03
CA ALA A 218 4.03 8.56 -23.03
C ALA A 218 4.22 10.01 -22.52
N GLY A 219 5.31 10.28 -21.78
CA GLY A 219 5.62 11.60 -21.20
C GLY A 219 4.85 11.94 -19.93
N THR A 220 4.12 10.99 -19.38
CA THR A 220 3.49 11.11 -18.04
C THR A 220 4.30 10.30 -17.03
N LYS A 221 4.68 10.92 -15.93
CA LYS A 221 5.31 10.26 -14.79
C LYS A 221 4.29 9.99 -13.72
N ALA A 222 4.30 8.78 -13.18
CA ALA A 222 3.46 8.39 -12.06
C ALA A 222 4.33 7.89 -10.89
N VAL A 223 3.94 8.28 -9.68
CA VAL A 223 4.51 7.74 -8.45
C VAL A 223 3.39 7.04 -7.70
N VAL A 224 3.48 5.73 -7.57
CA VAL A 224 2.56 4.93 -6.76
C VAL A 224 3.21 4.70 -5.40
N THR A 225 2.61 5.23 -4.35
CA THR A 225 3.00 4.98 -2.95
C THR A 225 2.13 3.89 -2.37
N LEU A 226 2.75 2.86 -1.81
CA LEU A 226 2.11 1.71 -1.18
C LEU A 226 2.27 1.81 0.34
N SER A 227 1.22 1.55 1.07
CA SER A 227 1.22 1.57 2.54
C SER A 227 0.15 0.63 3.10
N GLU A 228 0.20 0.41 4.41
CA GLU A 228 -0.82 -0.34 5.16
C GLU A 228 -1.05 -1.76 4.58
N MET A 229 0.01 -2.42 4.04
CA MET A 229 -0.09 -3.79 3.52
C MET A 229 -0.46 -4.76 4.66
N GLY A 230 -1.61 -5.44 4.52
CA GLY A 230 -2.17 -6.32 5.53
C GLY A 230 -2.76 -5.58 6.75
N GLU A 231 -2.79 -4.25 6.74
CA GLU A 231 -3.19 -3.42 7.89
C GLU A 231 -4.38 -2.50 7.60
N VAL A 232 -4.92 -2.53 6.37
CA VAL A 232 -6.10 -1.71 6.03
C VAL A 232 -7.35 -2.30 6.64
N ASP A 233 -8.01 -1.54 7.52
CA ASP A 233 -9.30 -1.91 8.04
C ASP A 233 -10.38 -1.96 6.93
N PRO A 234 -11.39 -2.85 7.05
CA PRO A 234 -12.51 -2.86 6.12
C PRO A 234 -13.21 -1.50 6.05
N VAL A 235 -13.46 -1.04 4.83
CA VAL A 235 -14.10 0.24 4.58
C VAL A 235 -15.54 0.22 5.10
N GLN A 236 -15.92 1.26 5.84
CA GLN A 236 -17.25 1.39 6.43
C GLN A 236 -18.17 2.24 5.53
N ALA A 237 -19.44 1.87 5.49
CA ALA A 237 -20.47 2.71 4.89
C ALA A 237 -20.54 4.07 5.60
N PRO A 238 -20.92 5.14 4.89
CA PRO A 238 -21.15 6.43 5.52
C PRO A 238 -22.30 6.35 6.57
N PRO A 239 -22.31 7.25 7.58
CA PRO A 239 -23.43 7.36 8.49
C PRO A 239 -24.77 7.55 7.75
N ALA A 240 -25.81 6.84 8.15
CA ALA A 240 -27.09 6.83 7.43
C ALA A 240 -27.77 8.22 7.34
N ASP A 241 -27.51 9.10 8.29
CA ASP A 241 -28.00 10.48 8.29
C ASP A 241 -27.25 11.40 7.32
N GLU A 242 -26.07 10.99 6.86
CA GLU A 242 -25.32 11.67 5.82
C GLU A 242 -25.67 11.22 4.40
N VAL A 243 -26.40 10.12 4.26
CA VAL A 243 -26.80 9.58 2.95
C VAL A 243 -28.13 10.19 2.50
N LEU A 244 -28.21 10.65 1.24
CA LEU A 244 -29.44 11.13 0.66
C LEU A 244 -30.46 9.98 0.60
N LYS A 245 -31.66 10.22 1.10
CA LYS A 245 -32.77 9.28 0.87
C LYS A 245 -33.16 9.39 -0.60
N GLN A 246 -33.09 8.28 -1.31
CA GLN A 246 -33.72 8.19 -2.62
C GLN A 246 -35.23 8.11 -2.38
N ASP A 247 -35.96 9.19 -2.71
CA ASP A 247 -37.41 9.15 -2.81
C ASP A 247 -37.76 8.23 -3.98
N GLY A 248 -38.31 7.05 -3.68
CA GLY A 248 -38.72 6.04 -4.65
C GLY A 248 -39.93 6.45 -5.47
#